data_eaaa45e2ebf4e758324eb0422c79dcfe
#
_entry.id   eaaa45e2ebf4e758324eb0422c79dcfe
#
_cell.length_a   1.000
_cell.length_b   1.000
_cell.length_c   1.000
_cell.angle_alpha   90.00
_cell.angle_beta   90.00
_cell.angle_gamma   90.00
#
_symmetry.space_group_name_H-M   'P 1'
#
loop_
_entity.id
_entity.type
_entity.pdbx_description
1 polymer ?
#
loop_
_entity_poly.entity_id
_entity_poly.type
_entity_poly.pdbx_seq_one_letter_code
_entity_poly.pdbx_strand_id
1 'polypeptide(L)'
;MVAVYYYSVTSFTKPDAISGFPSIESFVDISGIEVIPGTGSPESVGNVAVVPNPYRGDIYYHLYNPPWEKGSYNDPRSSSGLGIWMEQDRRVQFINLPSPSTIKIYTLAGDVIRELKHSDPSRGFIDWNLTSSVGQTIASGLYMFSVQDEKGSVQVGKFVIIK
;
A
#
# COMPACT_ATOMS: atom_id res chain seq x y z
N MET A 1 -8.54 3.22 -14.50
CA MET A 1 -9.63 2.85 -13.56
C MET A 1 -9.21 1.55 -12.91
N VAL A 2 -9.00 1.52 -11.59
CA VAL A 2 -8.65 0.30 -10.86
C VAL A 2 -9.99 -0.37 -10.50
N ALA A 3 -10.16 -1.62 -10.91
CA ALA A 3 -11.35 -2.39 -10.54
C ALA A 3 -11.22 -2.84 -9.08
N VAL A 4 -12.27 -2.63 -8.31
CA VAL A 4 -12.39 -3.12 -6.93
C VAL A 4 -13.23 -4.38 -6.97
N TYR A 5 -12.74 -5.44 -6.34
CA TYR A 5 -13.45 -6.72 -6.24
C TYR A 5 -13.80 -7.00 -4.78
N TYR A 6 -14.98 -7.56 -4.58
CA TYR A 6 -15.43 -8.03 -3.26
C TYR A 6 -15.48 -9.54 -3.28
N TYR A 7 -14.79 -10.17 -2.34
CA TYR A 7 -14.80 -11.62 -2.14
C TYR A 7 -15.42 -11.92 -0.79
N SER A 8 -16.31 -12.90 -0.79
CA SER A 8 -16.88 -13.46 0.45
C SER A 8 -16.81 -14.98 0.37
N VAL A 9 -16.43 -15.58 1.48
CA VAL A 9 -16.48 -17.05 1.63
C VAL A 9 -17.69 -17.39 2.45
N THR A 10 -18.63 -18.15 1.84
CA THR A 10 -19.82 -18.64 2.51
C THR A 10 -19.69 -20.13 2.78
N SER A 11 -20.28 -20.59 3.88
CA SER A 11 -20.46 -21.98 4.17
C SER A 11 -21.92 -22.37 3.90
N PHE A 12 -22.15 -23.57 3.42
CA PHE A 12 -23.50 -24.08 3.20
C PHE A 12 -23.67 -25.48 3.80
N THR A 13 -24.87 -25.78 4.25
CA THR A 13 -25.24 -27.09 4.72
C THR A 13 -25.67 -27.96 3.54
N LYS A 14 -25.49 -29.29 3.64
CA LYS A 14 -26.14 -30.20 2.69
C LYS A 14 -27.65 -30.20 2.92
N PRO A 15 -28.46 -30.32 1.86
CA PRO A 15 -29.89 -30.57 2.03
C PRO A 15 -30.12 -31.87 2.84
N ASP A 16 -31.03 -31.82 3.80
CA ASP A 16 -31.37 -33.00 4.57
C ASP A 16 -32.51 -33.77 3.87
N ALA A 17 -32.18 -34.96 3.35
CA ALA A 17 -33.13 -35.79 2.64
C ALA A 17 -34.25 -36.36 3.53
N ILE A 18 -34.05 -36.36 4.86
CA ILE A 18 -35.05 -36.95 5.82
C ILE A 18 -36.07 -35.90 6.23
N SER A 19 -35.61 -34.70 6.57
CA SER A 19 -36.47 -33.61 7.05
C SER A 19 -36.99 -32.72 5.92
N GLY A 20 -36.42 -32.82 4.71
CA GLY A 20 -36.76 -31.99 3.57
C GLY A 20 -36.25 -30.53 3.67
N PHE A 21 -35.38 -30.21 4.64
CA PHE A 21 -34.79 -28.88 4.74
C PHE A 21 -33.84 -28.60 3.58
N PRO A 22 -33.98 -27.43 2.90
CA PRO A 22 -33.07 -27.04 1.84
C PRO A 22 -31.67 -26.72 2.40
N SER A 23 -30.67 -26.62 1.51
CA SER A 23 -29.38 -26.08 1.85
C SER A 23 -29.51 -24.64 2.37
N ILE A 24 -28.88 -24.36 3.50
CA ILE A 24 -28.83 -23.02 4.10
C ILE A 24 -27.40 -22.51 3.91
N GLU A 25 -27.28 -21.31 3.37
CA GLU A 25 -26.00 -20.62 3.15
C GLU A 25 -25.79 -19.54 4.22
N SER A 26 -24.54 -19.37 4.68
CA SER A 26 -24.20 -18.30 5.60
C SER A 26 -24.29 -16.92 4.91
N PHE A 27 -24.51 -15.87 5.71
CA PHE A 27 -24.69 -14.51 5.20
C PHE A 27 -23.41 -14.00 4.52
N VAL A 28 -23.54 -13.40 3.34
CA VAL A 28 -22.42 -12.91 2.51
C VAL A 28 -21.75 -11.69 3.13
N ASP A 29 -22.50 -10.78 3.75
CA ASP A 29 -22.01 -9.48 4.21
C ASP A 29 -21.07 -9.52 5.41
N ILE A 30 -21.07 -10.60 6.20
CA ILE A 30 -20.25 -10.69 7.42
C ILE A 30 -18.78 -10.97 7.11
N SER A 31 -18.49 -11.59 5.97
CA SER A 31 -17.14 -12.04 5.58
C SER A 31 -16.62 -11.37 4.30
N GLY A 32 -17.28 -10.32 3.83
CA GLY A 32 -16.90 -9.62 2.61
C GLY A 32 -15.57 -8.89 2.78
N ILE A 33 -14.57 -9.23 1.94
CA ILE A 33 -13.26 -8.55 1.87
C ILE A 33 -13.17 -7.81 0.55
N GLU A 34 -12.91 -6.50 0.65
CA GLU A 34 -12.57 -5.70 -0.52
C GLU A 34 -11.15 -6.02 -0.96
N VAL A 35 -10.99 -6.42 -2.20
CA VAL A 35 -9.69 -6.72 -2.81
C VAL A 35 -9.48 -5.83 -4.02
N ILE A 36 -8.41 -5.06 -3.99
CA ILE A 36 -7.91 -4.33 -5.15
C ILE A 36 -6.80 -5.19 -5.76
N PRO A 37 -7.00 -5.80 -6.94
CA PRO A 37 -5.96 -6.57 -7.57
C PRO A 37 -4.74 -5.70 -7.85
N GLY A 38 -3.62 -6.08 -7.30
CA GLY A 38 -2.31 -5.51 -7.58
C GLY A 38 -1.47 -6.48 -8.41
N THR A 39 -0.42 -5.98 -9.02
CA THR A 39 0.60 -6.84 -9.60
C THR A 39 1.39 -7.49 -8.48
N GLY A 40 1.56 -8.81 -8.54
CA GLY A 40 2.47 -9.54 -7.65
C GLY A 40 3.92 -9.06 -7.81
N SER A 41 4.78 -9.47 -6.91
CA SER A 41 6.21 -9.15 -6.98
C SER A 41 6.84 -9.76 -8.24
N PRO A 42 7.60 -8.97 -9.03
CA PRO A 42 8.39 -9.51 -10.13
C PRO A 42 9.56 -10.35 -9.61
N GLU A 43 10.13 -11.21 -10.44
CA GLU A 43 11.24 -12.10 -10.07
C GLU A 43 12.58 -11.39 -9.84
N SER A 44 12.75 -10.21 -10.42
CA SER A 44 13.98 -9.42 -10.33
C SER A 44 13.70 -7.92 -10.37
N VAL A 45 14.62 -7.12 -9.83
CA VAL A 45 14.57 -5.67 -9.90
C VAL A 45 14.80 -5.20 -11.35
N GLY A 46 14.02 -4.21 -11.80
CA GLY A 46 14.19 -3.70 -13.17
C GLY A 46 13.36 -2.45 -13.49
N ASN A 47 12.15 -2.34 -12.98
CA ASN A 47 11.22 -1.25 -13.31
C ASN A 47 10.56 -0.66 -12.06
N VAL A 48 11.30 -0.58 -10.96
CA VAL A 48 10.78 0.01 -9.73
C VAL A 48 10.51 1.50 -9.96
N ALA A 49 9.32 1.93 -9.60
CA ALA A 49 8.91 3.33 -9.68
C ALA A 49 8.30 3.79 -8.37
N VAL A 50 8.26 5.12 -8.18
CA VAL A 50 7.62 5.76 -7.03
C VAL A 50 6.35 6.47 -7.49
N VAL A 51 5.24 6.24 -6.82
CA VAL A 51 3.96 6.88 -7.15
C VAL A 51 3.32 7.49 -5.89
N PRO A 52 2.73 8.68 -6.02
CA PRO A 52 2.83 9.61 -7.14
C PRO A 52 4.25 10.21 -7.25
N ASN A 53 4.67 10.56 -8.47
CA ASN A 53 5.93 11.26 -8.71
C ASN A 53 5.72 12.33 -9.79
N PRO A 54 5.79 13.65 -9.46
CA PRO A 54 6.08 14.18 -8.11
C PRO A 54 4.94 13.92 -7.11
N TYR A 55 5.29 13.71 -5.85
CA TYR A 55 4.34 13.80 -4.76
C TYR A 55 4.06 15.28 -4.46
N ARG A 56 2.80 15.66 -4.36
CA ARG A 56 2.38 17.05 -4.12
C ARG A 56 1.56 17.14 -2.85
N GLY A 57 2.09 17.85 -1.84
CA GLY A 57 1.44 18.03 -0.55
C GLY A 57 0.23 18.96 -0.56
N ASP A 58 0.03 19.74 -1.63
CA ASP A 58 -1.14 20.58 -1.86
C ASP A 58 -2.35 19.80 -2.46
N ILE A 59 -2.15 18.54 -2.85
CA ILE A 59 -3.21 17.68 -3.34
C ILE A 59 -3.83 16.91 -2.18
N TYR A 60 -5.17 16.93 -2.10
CA TYR A 60 -5.94 16.21 -1.10
C TYR A 60 -6.17 14.76 -1.50
N TYR A 61 -5.14 13.94 -1.45
CA TYR A 61 -5.17 12.52 -1.87
C TYR A 61 -6.16 11.67 -1.07
N HIS A 62 -6.51 12.08 0.15
CA HIS A 62 -7.51 11.40 0.98
C HIS A 62 -8.96 11.61 0.49
N LEU A 63 -9.19 12.59 -0.40
CA LEU A 63 -10.51 12.80 -1.03
C LEU A 63 -10.71 11.99 -2.32
N TYR A 64 -9.70 11.25 -2.78
CA TYR A 64 -9.85 10.39 -3.94
C TYR A 64 -10.75 9.18 -3.64
N ASN A 65 -11.34 8.60 -4.65
CA ASN A 65 -12.14 7.38 -4.51
C ASN A 65 -11.57 6.27 -5.44
N PRO A 66 -10.96 5.21 -4.87
CA PRO A 66 -10.63 5.02 -3.46
C PRO A 66 -9.57 6.03 -2.97
N PRO A 67 -9.54 6.38 -1.67
CA PRO A 67 -8.58 7.33 -1.14
C PRO A 67 -7.15 6.79 -1.23
N TRP A 68 -6.24 7.60 -1.79
CA TRP A 68 -4.83 7.24 -1.84
C TRP A 68 -4.17 7.32 -0.47
N GLU A 69 -4.43 8.39 0.28
CA GLU A 69 -4.01 8.55 1.66
C GLU A 69 -5.19 8.23 2.57
N LYS A 70 -5.03 7.26 3.44
CA LYS A 70 -6.07 6.80 4.36
C LYS A 70 -5.80 7.34 5.74
N GLY A 71 -6.71 8.15 6.27
CA GLY A 71 -6.69 8.54 7.68
C GLY A 71 -6.89 7.35 8.61
N SER A 72 -6.55 7.54 9.88
CA SER A 72 -6.75 6.50 10.89
C SER A 72 -8.23 6.26 11.16
N TYR A 73 -8.76 5.13 10.72
CA TYR A 73 -10.16 4.73 10.96
C TYR A 73 -10.51 4.57 12.44
N ASN A 74 -9.52 4.37 13.30
CA ASN A 74 -9.72 4.17 14.73
C ASN A 74 -9.62 5.46 15.55
N ASP A 75 -9.60 6.63 14.92
CA ASP A 75 -9.59 7.89 15.66
C ASP A 75 -11.00 8.18 16.21
N PRO A 76 -11.18 8.21 17.55
CA PRO A 76 -12.48 8.45 18.17
C PRO A 76 -13.08 9.84 17.86
N ARG A 77 -12.29 10.76 17.29
CA ARG A 77 -12.74 12.08 16.85
C ARG A 77 -13.42 12.04 15.48
N SER A 78 -13.30 10.93 14.74
CA SER A 78 -13.95 10.75 13.45
C SER A 78 -15.41 10.34 13.64
N SER A 79 -16.31 11.30 13.54
CA SER A 79 -17.77 11.06 13.60
C SER A 79 -18.33 10.40 12.33
N SER A 80 -17.58 10.39 11.23
CA SER A 80 -18.01 9.89 9.91
C SER A 80 -17.54 8.48 9.60
N GLY A 81 -16.73 7.86 10.47
CA GLY A 81 -16.11 6.55 10.19
C GLY A 81 -15.04 6.58 9.10
N LEU A 82 -14.75 7.75 8.52
CA LEU A 82 -13.76 7.90 7.45
C LEU A 82 -12.33 8.13 7.96
N GLY A 83 -12.13 8.18 9.28
CA GLY A 83 -10.87 8.54 9.90
C GLY A 83 -10.56 10.04 9.80
N ILE A 84 -9.62 10.50 10.62
CA ILE A 84 -9.06 11.84 10.53
C ILE A 84 -7.71 11.72 9.84
N TRP A 85 -7.54 12.40 8.69
CA TRP A 85 -6.27 12.49 8.01
C TRP A 85 -5.29 13.35 8.84
N MET A 86 -4.07 12.88 8.95
CA MET A 86 -2.96 13.55 9.64
C MET A 86 -1.69 13.53 8.76
N GLU A 87 -0.70 14.34 9.10
CA GLU A 87 0.56 14.42 8.33
C GLU A 87 1.27 13.06 8.18
N GLN A 88 1.14 12.18 9.16
CA GLN A 88 1.70 10.81 9.11
C GLN A 88 0.95 9.87 8.17
N ASP A 89 -0.23 10.27 7.68
CA ASP A 89 -1.01 9.49 6.71
C ASP A 89 -0.59 9.79 5.27
N ARG A 90 0.36 10.71 5.07
CA ARG A 90 0.98 10.94 3.77
C ARG A 90 1.63 9.68 3.26
N ARG A 91 1.51 9.45 1.95
CA ARG A 91 1.96 8.21 1.35
C ARG A 91 2.49 8.38 -0.06
N VAL A 92 3.68 7.85 -0.28
CA VAL A 92 4.15 7.40 -1.59
C VAL A 92 4.30 5.90 -1.57
N GLN A 93 4.24 5.28 -2.73
CA GLN A 93 4.34 3.85 -2.89
C GLN A 93 5.47 3.51 -3.86
N PHE A 94 6.36 2.62 -3.47
CA PHE A 94 7.30 1.98 -4.37
C PHE A 94 6.61 0.79 -5.00
N ILE A 95 6.53 0.75 -6.32
CA ILE A 95 5.83 -0.28 -7.10
C ILE A 95 6.81 -1.08 -7.95
N ASN A 96 6.36 -2.26 -8.42
CA ASN A 96 7.16 -3.24 -9.15
C ASN A 96 8.37 -3.73 -8.36
N LEU A 97 8.18 -3.94 -7.06
CA LEU A 97 9.21 -4.45 -6.16
C LEU A 97 9.31 -5.97 -6.23
N PRO A 98 10.51 -6.54 -6.42
CA PRO A 98 10.74 -7.96 -6.19
C PRO A 98 10.65 -8.30 -4.71
N SER A 99 10.35 -9.55 -4.40
CA SER A 99 10.30 -10.05 -3.03
C SER A 99 11.23 -11.26 -2.88
N PRO A 100 12.17 -11.25 -1.91
CA PRO A 100 12.46 -10.13 -1.00
C PRO A 100 13.31 -9.03 -1.65
N SER A 101 13.16 -7.79 -1.14
CA SER A 101 14.01 -6.66 -1.54
C SER A 101 14.19 -5.62 -0.44
N THR A 102 15.29 -4.87 -0.54
CA THR A 102 15.61 -3.76 0.38
C THR A 102 15.65 -2.46 -0.40
N ILE A 103 14.90 -1.48 0.07
CA ILE A 103 14.82 -0.13 -0.49
C ILE A 103 15.55 0.81 0.44
N LYS A 104 16.50 1.58 -0.08
CA LYS A 104 17.14 2.69 0.67
C LYS A 104 16.84 4.01 -0.01
N ILE A 105 16.47 5.00 0.79
CA ILE A 105 16.08 6.33 0.36
C ILE A 105 17.14 7.30 0.83
N TYR A 106 17.58 8.20 -0.07
CA TYR A 106 18.70 9.10 0.16
C TYR A 106 18.33 10.54 -0.13
N THR A 107 19.01 11.46 0.56
CA THR A 107 19.13 12.87 0.14
C THR A 107 19.98 12.97 -1.13
N LEU A 108 19.98 14.15 -1.77
CA LEU A 108 20.95 14.44 -2.85
C LEU A 108 22.41 14.41 -2.40
N ALA A 109 22.67 14.66 -1.11
CA ALA A 109 24.02 14.59 -0.54
C ALA A 109 24.49 13.13 -0.32
N GLY A 110 23.58 12.14 -0.46
CA GLY A 110 23.89 10.73 -0.28
C GLY A 110 23.59 10.21 1.13
N ASP A 111 23.00 11.02 2.02
CA ASP A 111 22.65 10.58 3.35
C ASP A 111 21.43 9.66 3.30
N VAL A 112 21.48 8.52 3.99
CA VAL A 112 20.36 7.59 4.09
C VAL A 112 19.30 8.16 5.02
N ILE A 113 18.11 8.38 4.49
CA ILE A 113 16.94 8.87 5.24
C ILE A 113 16.16 7.69 5.85
N ARG A 114 15.92 6.66 5.04
CA ARG A 114 15.09 5.52 5.43
C ARG A 114 15.55 4.25 4.71
N GLU A 115 15.44 3.14 5.41
CA GLU A 115 15.50 1.80 4.84
C GLU A 115 14.15 1.11 5.02
N LEU A 116 13.65 0.49 3.95
CA LEU A 116 12.42 -0.29 3.93
C LEU A 116 12.77 -1.71 3.47
N LYS A 117 12.12 -2.70 4.05
CA LYS A 117 12.25 -4.12 3.67
C LYS A 117 10.93 -4.62 3.14
N HIS A 118 10.97 -5.16 1.94
CA HIS A 118 9.82 -5.77 1.28
C HIS A 118 10.01 -7.28 1.23
N SER A 119 9.05 -8.03 1.76
CA SER A 119 9.11 -9.50 1.85
C SER A 119 7.81 -10.21 1.47
N ASP A 120 6.82 -9.47 0.98
CA ASP A 120 5.52 -10.03 0.60
C ASP A 120 5.51 -10.37 -0.90
N PRO A 121 5.55 -11.66 -1.29
CA PRO A 121 5.56 -12.04 -2.70
C PRO A 121 4.22 -11.80 -3.41
N SER A 122 3.14 -11.63 -2.66
CA SER A 122 1.80 -11.37 -3.21
C SER A 122 1.59 -9.91 -3.60
N ARG A 123 2.44 -9.01 -3.10
CA ARG A 123 2.37 -7.57 -3.34
C ARG A 123 3.66 -7.07 -3.94
N GLY A 124 3.61 -6.53 -5.14
CA GLY A 124 4.76 -5.90 -5.79
C GLY A 124 4.97 -4.44 -5.34
N PHE A 125 4.58 -4.07 -4.11
CA PHE A 125 4.68 -2.69 -3.64
C PHE A 125 4.86 -2.57 -2.12
N ILE A 126 5.41 -1.43 -1.69
CA ILE A 126 5.49 -1.03 -0.28
C ILE A 126 5.18 0.47 -0.15
N ASP A 127 4.47 0.82 0.91
CA ASP A 127 4.13 2.20 1.25
C ASP A 127 5.21 2.84 2.13
N TRP A 128 5.45 4.12 1.92
CA TRP A 128 6.29 4.95 2.77
C TRP A 128 5.57 6.25 3.12
N ASN A 129 5.52 6.55 4.40
CA ASN A 129 4.79 7.70 4.97
C ASN A 129 5.58 9.02 4.99
N LEU A 130 6.61 9.15 4.18
CA LEU A 130 7.46 10.35 4.06
C LEU A 130 8.13 10.77 5.38
N THR A 131 8.53 9.79 6.19
CA THR A 131 9.28 10.03 7.43
C THR A 131 10.66 9.40 7.38
N SER A 132 11.61 10.02 8.06
CA SER A 132 12.96 9.49 8.27
C SER A 132 12.94 8.25 9.20
N SER A 133 14.11 7.62 9.39
CA SER A 133 14.29 6.51 10.33
C SER A 133 14.01 6.89 11.78
N VAL A 134 14.13 8.17 12.12
CA VAL A 134 13.84 8.72 13.46
C VAL A 134 12.43 9.34 13.56
N GLY A 135 11.57 9.12 12.57
CA GLY A 135 10.17 9.58 12.58
C GLY A 135 9.97 11.05 12.21
N GLN A 136 11.00 11.75 11.75
CA GLN A 136 10.89 13.15 11.30
C GLN A 136 10.30 13.19 9.89
N THR A 137 9.38 14.12 9.66
CA THR A 137 8.81 14.39 8.35
C THR A 137 9.88 14.99 7.43
N ILE A 138 9.98 14.49 6.20
CA ILE A 138 10.94 14.98 5.23
C ILE A 138 10.46 16.28 4.56
N ALA A 139 11.40 17.11 4.10
CA ALA A 139 11.13 18.37 3.41
C ALA A 139 10.85 18.18 1.91
N SER A 140 10.40 19.24 1.25
CA SER A 140 10.35 19.29 -0.22
C SER A 140 11.74 19.13 -0.81
N GLY A 141 11.87 18.38 -1.89
CA GLY A 141 13.15 18.16 -2.53
C GLY A 141 13.16 17.02 -3.53
N LEU A 142 14.32 16.86 -4.17
CA LEU A 142 14.65 15.69 -4.98
C LEU A 142 15.32 14.64 -4.09
N TYR A 143 14.85 13.42 -4.18
CA TYR A 143 15.34 12.28 -3.44
C TYR A 143 15.78 11.18 -4.38
N MET A 144 16.75 10.39 -3.94
CA MET A 144 17.20 9.20 -4.65
C MET A 144 16.76 7.95 -3.89
N PHE A 145 16.61 6.85 -4.59
CA PHE A 145 16.41 5.55 -3.98
C PHE A 145 17.25 4.48 -4.67
N SER A 146 17.64 3.47 -3.93
CA SER A 146 18.16 2.21 -4.45
C SER A 146 17.28 1.06 -3.99
N VAL A 147 17.03 0.12 -4.88
CA VAL A 147 16.37 -1.15 -4.56
C VAL A 147 17.33 -2.27 -4.88
N GLN A 148 17.54 -3.16 -3.93
CA GLN A 148 18.37 -4.34 -4.07
C GLN A 148 17.53 -5.58 -3.83
N ASP A 149 17.56 -6.53 -4.77
CA ASP A 149 16.92 -7.84 -4.62
C ASP A 149 17.86 -8.84 -3.89
N GLU A 150 17.33 -10.02 -3.60
CA GLU A 150 18.09 -11.10 -2.95
C GLU A 150 19.27 -11.61 -3.80
N LYS A 151 19.17 -11.47 -5.13
CA LYS A 151 20.22 -11.89 -6.09
C LYS A 151 21.36 -10.88 -6.17
N GLY A 152 21.24 -9.73 -5.47
CA GLY A 152 22.21 -8.66 -5.48
C GLY A 152 22.06 -7.67 -6.64
N SER A 153 21.03 -7.81 -7.49
CA SER A 153 20.74 -6.84 -8.54
C SER A 153 20.26 -5.54 -7.92
N VAL A 154 20.71 -4.40 -8.45
CA VAL A 154 20.40 -3.08 -7.90
C VAL A 154 19.81 -2.18 -8.99
N GLN A 155 18.71 -1.52 -8.66
CA GLN A 155 18.18 -0.40 -9.44
C GLN A 155 18.28 0.88 -8.62
N VAL A 156 18.68 1.96 -9.25
CA VAL A 156 18.69 3.33 -8.67
C VAL A 156 17.67 4.18 -9.43
N GLY A 157 16.97 5.01 -8.70
CA GLY A 157 16.01 5.94 -9.27
C GLY A 157 15.92 7.22 -8.46
N LYS A 158 15.06 8.13 -8.91
CA LYS A 158 14.82 9.45 -8.29
C LYS A 158 13.33 9.76 -8.27
N PHE A 159 12.91 10.56 -7.29
CA PHE A 159 11.56 11.07 -7.18
C PHE A 159 11.56 12.44 -6.49
N VAL A 160 10.47 13.18 -6.67
CA VAL A 160 10.33 14.55 -6.17
C VAL A 160 9.19 14.64 -5.19
N ILE A 161 9.42 15.37 -4.10
CA ILE A 161 8.41 15.73 -3.11
C ILE A 161 8.27 17.24 -3.10
N ILE A 162 7.03 17.71 -3.18
CA ILE A 162 6.64 19.13 -3.12
C ILE A 162 5.60 19.25 -2.01
N LYS A 163 5.93 19.96 -0.94
CA LYS A 163 5.03 20.21 0.20
C LYS A 163 4.74 21.69 0.34
#